data_65386b991eefb6fe9ca8636c8db8a25b
#
_entry.id   65386b991eefb6fe9ca8636c8db8a25b
#
_cell.length_a   1.000
_cell.length_b   1.000
_cell.length_c   1.000
_cell.angle_alpha   90.00
_cell.angle_beta   90.00
_cell.angle_gamma   90.00
#
_symmetry.space_group_name_H-M   'P 1'
#
loop_
_entity.id
_entity.type
_entity.pdbx_description
1 polymer ?
#
loop_
_entity_poly.entity_id
_entity_poly.type
_entity_poly.pdbx_seq_one_letter_code
_entity_poly.pdbx_strand_id
1 'polypeptide(L)'
;MYTIPGHHHISMITKDINRNNYFYTKVLGLRRVKISVNQDDPSMYHLFYGDLTGSPGTGLTFFEMPYVGQTYRGANAITRIGLLVSSEDSLVYWKERLAKHHVKHGEITTYANRPALHFEDDDGLQLVFLVESEKPLPHWQPWDESPVPKQHQIQGFGAVEINVRRVNKLTNLLTELFHYKEVFRTDDAVILQSIEGEAFGEIVVKLHEGPNERPGRGSIHHLAIRVRNEEELRYWNEQVRKRGFISTGIVERHFFKSVYFREANGVMIEIATDEPGFTLDESVDTLGSKLVLPPFLEGRRAEIEANLKPIKDE
;
A
#
# COMPACT_ATOMS: atom_id res chain seq x y z
N MET A 1 4.27 4.30 -26.17
CA MET A 1 4.98 4.52 -24.89
C MET A 1 3.97 4.21 -23.79
N TYR A 2 4.30 3.29 -22.88
CA TYR A 2 3.41 2.97 -21.77
C TYR A 2 3.48 4.03 -20.68
N THR A 3 2.42 4.18 -19.91
CA THR A 3 2.30 5.12 -18.79
C THR A 3 1.97 4.33 -17.52
N ILE A 4 2.34 4.87 -16.37
CA ILE A 4 1.98 4.32 -15.06
C ILE A 4 0.58 4.84 -14.68
N PRO A 5 -0.42 3.96 -14.56
CA PRO A 5 -1.80 4.39 -14.27
C PRO A 5 -2.09 4.62 -12.78
N GLY A 6 -1.08 4.61 -11.92
CA GLY A 6 -1.21 4.85 -10.49
C GLY A 6 -0.45 3.84 -9.64
N HIS A 7 -0.84 3.74 -8.37
CA HIS A 7 -0.37 2.71 -7.46
C HIS A 7 -1.12 1.39 -7.68
N HIS A 8 -0.48 0.25 -7.34
CA HIS A 8 -1.12 -1.07 -7.31
C HIS A 8 -1.48 -1.46 -5.87
N HIS A 9 -0.47 -1.63 -5.03
CA HIS A 9 -0.61 -1.93 -3.61
C HIS A 9 0.58 -1.37 -2.83
N ILE A 10 0.48 -1.41 -1.51
CA ILE A 10 1.57 -1.07 -0.61
C ILE A 10 1.68 -2.13 0.49
N SER A 11 2.91 -2.57 0.78
CA SER A 11 3.17 -3.67 1.71
C SER A 11 3.87 -3.18 2.96
N MET A 12 3.37 -3.61 4.11
CA MET A 12 3.79 -3.19 5.44
C MET A 12 4.11 -4.39 6.33
N ILE A 13 4.74 -4.09 7.48
CA ILE A 13 5.06 -5.08 8.50
C ILE A 13 4.16 -4.85 9.72
N THR A 14 3.47 -5.90 10.15
CA THR A 14 2.72 -5.94 11.42
C THR A 14 3.33 -6.95 12.37
N LYS A 15 3.16 -6.72 13.66
CA LYS A 15 3.59 -7.65 14.70
C LYS A 15 2.53 -8.66 15.10
N ASP A 16 1.27 -8.29 15.01
CA ASP A 16 0.12 -9.09 15.48
C ASP A 16 -0.99 -9.07 14.43
N ILE A 17 -1.19 -10.22 13.80
CA ILE A 17 -2.14 -10.37 12.71
C ILE A 17 -3.59 -10.16 13.16
N ASN A 18 -3.93 -10.49 14.40
CA ASN A 18 -5.31 -10.35 14.88
C ASN A 18 -5.65 -8.88 15.17
N ARG A 19 -4.73 -8.12 15.79
CA ARG A 19 -4.89 -6.68 15.98
C ARG A 19 -4.95 -5.96 14.63
N ASN A 20 -4.07 -6.34 13.71
CA ASN A 20 -4.05 -5.82 12.35
C ASN A 20 -5.39 -6.10 11.64
N ASN A 21 -5.86 -7.36 11.66
CA ASN A 21 -7.14 -7.72 11.04
C ASN A 21 -8.30 -6.91 11.61
N TYR A 22 -8.39 -6.77 12.94
CA TYR A 22 -9.41 -5.95 13.59
C TYR A 22 -9.33 -4.49 13.12
N PHE A 23 -8.14 -3.89 13.13
CA PHE A 23 -7.96 -2.49 12.76
C PHE A 23 -8.40 -2.22 11.32
N TYR A 24 -7.91 -3.01 10.36
CA TYR A 24 -8.20 -2.77 8.95
C TYR A 24 -9.62 -3.15 8.55
N THR A 25 -10.23 -4.16 9.19
CA THR A 25 -11.61 -4.55 8.85
C THR A 25 -12.68 -3.87 9.71
N LYS A 26 -12.50 -3.77 11.03
CA LYS A 26 -13.53 -3.22 11.93
C LYS A 26 -13.40 -1.72 12.14
N VAL A 27 -12.16 -1.18 12.24
CA VAL A 27 -11.95 0.26 12.42
C VAL A 27 -12.00 0.97 11.08
N LEU A 28 -11.18 0.56 10.10
CA LEU A 28 -11.10 1.22 8.79
C LEU A 28 -12.18 0.74 7.80
N GLY A 29 -12.83 -0.39 8.06
CA GLY A 29 -13.93 -0.89 7.24
C GLY A 29 -13.51 -1.39 5.86
N LEU A 30 -12.23 -1.73 5.67
CA LEU A 30 -11.76 -2.38 4.46
C LEU A 30 -12.14 -3.85 4.44
N ARG A 31 -12.34 -4.41 3.26
CA ARG A 31 -12.50 -5.84 3.11
C ARG A 31 -11.15 -6.54 3.21
N ARG A 32 -11.06 -7.62 4.01
CA ARG A 32 -9.96 -8.58 3.88
C ARG A 32 -10.21 -9.41 2.63
N VAL A 33 -9.47 -9.13 1.56
CA VAL A 33 -9.68 -9.76 0.24
C VAL A 33 -8.87 -11.03 0.07
N LYS A 34 -7.79 -11.23 0.85
CA LYS A 34 -7.01 -12.47 0.80
C LYS A 34 -6.31 -12.76 2.12
N ILE A 35 -6.30 -14.04 2.49
CA ILE A 35 -5.42 -14.62 3.50
C ILE A 35 -4.43 -15.51 2.76
N SER A 36 -3.15 -15.23 2.85
CA SER A 36 -2.08 -16.03 2.28
C SER A 36 -0.87 -16.03 3.21
N VAL A 37 0.25 -16.54 2.72
CA VAL A 37 1.55 -16.50 3.40
C VAL A 37 2.57 -15.76 2.56
N ASN A 38 3.63 -15.29 3.19
CA ASN A 38 4.80 -14.81 2.47
C ASN A 38 5.39 -15.96 1.66
N GLN A 39 5.47 -15.82 0.34
CA GLN A 39 5.92 -16.90 -0.55
C GLN A 39 7.40 -17.23 -0.38
N ASP A 40 8.19 -16.29 0.13
CA ASP A 40 9.62 -16.45 0.40
C ASP A 40 9.87 -17.01 1.82
N ASP A 41 8.90 -16.85 2.75
CA ASP A 41 8.91 -17.44 4.10
C ASP A 41 7.48 -17.80 4.54
N PRO A 42 7.01 -19.03 4.25
CA PRO A 42 5.63 -19.45 4.54
C PRO A 42 5.26 -19.57 6.02
N SER A 43 6.18 -19.29 6.94
CA SER A 43 5.89 -19.20 8.37
C SER A 43 5.20 -17.90 8.78
N MET A 44 5.08 -16.93 7.85
CA MET A 44 4.50 -15.62 8.07
C MET A 44 3.22 -15.44 7.26
N TYR A 45 2.15 -14.97 7.90
CA TYR A 45 0.97 -14.52 7.16
C TYR A 45 1.28 -13.35 6.22
N HIS A 46 0.57 -13.33 5.10
CA HIS A 46 0.45 -12.20 4.20
C HIS A 46 -1.04 -11.90 4.00
N LEU A 47 -1.54 -10.85 4.65
CA LEU A 47 -2.93 -10.41 4.51
C LEU A 47 -3.04 -9.26 3.52
N PHE A 48 -4.17 -9.25 2.82
CA PHE A 48 -4.49 -8.21 1.84
C PHE A 48 -5.85 -7.60 2.15
N TYR A 49 -5.89 -6.28 2.25
CA TYR A 49 -7.10 -5.50 2.45
C TYR A 49 -7.30 -4.57 1.26
N GLY A 50 -8.55 -4.28 0.93
CA GLY A 50 -8.88 -3.39 -0.18
C GLY A 50 -10.36 -3.05 -0.23
N ASP A 51 -10.81 -2.67 -1.42
CA ASP A 51 -12.23 -2.52 -1.74
C ASP A 51 -12.93 -3.89 -1.88
N LEU A 52 -14.10 -3.96 -2.52
CA LEU A 52 -14.87 -5.19 -2.69
C LEU A 52 -14.05 -6.36 -3.25
N THR A 53 -13.16 -6.12 -4.20
CA THR A 53 -12.37 -7.15 -4.90
C THR A 53 -10.87 -7.02 -4.72
N GLY A 54 -10.38 -6.01 -3.99
CA GLY A 54 -8.96 -5.67 -3.89
C GLY A 54 -8.43 -5.07 -5.19
N SER A 55 -9.22 -4.18 -5.79
CA SER A 55 -8.85 -3.51 -7.04
C SER A 55 -7.49 -2.82 -6.94
N PRO A 56 -6.68 -2.80 -8.02
CA PRO A 56 -5.42 -2.08 -8.02
C PRO A 56 -5.57 -0.61 -7.58
N GLY A 57 -4.72 -0.16 -6.64
CA GLY A 57 -4.82 1.16 -6.02
C GLY A 57 -5.63 1.19 -4.72
N THR A 58 -6.20 0.05 -4.30
CA THR A 58 -6.88 -0.08 -3.01
C THR A 58 -6.13 -1.00 -2.04
N GLY A 59 -5.14 -1.75 -2.52
CA GLY A 59 -4.47 -2.82 -1.80
C GLY A 59 -3.53 -2.34 -0.69
N LEU A 60 -3.88 -2.62 0.57
CA LEU A 60 -3.00 -2.49 1.73
C LEU A 60 -2.64 -3.91 2.19
N THR A 61 -1.35 -4.27 2.20
CA THR A 61 -0.94 -5.64 2.49
C THR A 61 0.02 -5.72 3.66
N PHE A 62 -0.03 -6.80 4.43
CA PHE A 62 0.75 -6.92 5.67
C PHE A 62 1.42 -8.28 5.78
N PHE A 63 2.72 -8.24 6.04
CA PHE A 63 3.48 -9.41 6.52
C PHE A 63 3.47 -9.43 8.03
N GLU A 64 3.04 -10.57 8.63
CA GLU A 64 3.14 -10.75 10.08
C GLU A 64 4.56 -11.16 10.45
N MET A 65 5.18 -10.38 11.34
CA MET A 65 6.49 -10.68 11.92
C MET A 65 6.42 -10.61 13.45
N PRO A 66 6.00 -11.70 14.15
CA PRO A 66 5.63 -11.65 15.57
C PRO A 66 6.77 -11.19 16.51
N TYR A 67 8.01 -11.39 16.10
CA TYR A 67 9.20 -11.06 16.91
C TYR A 67 9.87 -9.74 16.52
N VAL A 68 9.33 -9.02 15.56
CA VAL A 68 9.91 -7.75 15.11
C VAL A 68 9.80 -6.67 16.20
N GLY A 69 10.86 -5.88 16.35
CA GLY A 69 10.88 -4.70 17.22
C GLY A 69 10.07 -3.54 16.63
N GLN A 70 10.08 -2.40 17.32
CA GLN A 70 9.49 -1.17 16.79
C GLN A 70 10.32 -0.59 15.64
N THR A 71 9.65 0.14 14.75
CA THR A 71 10.31 0.96 13.72
C THR A 71 11.00 2.17 14.36
N TYR A 72 12.24 2.43 13.96
CA TYR A 72 12.92 3.69 14.25
C TYR A 72 12.93 4.53 12.98
N ARG A 73 12.05 5.52 12.94
CA ARG A 73 11.83 6.38 11.76
C ARG A 73 13.13 7.08 11.35
N GLY A 74 13.29 7.27 10.03
CA GLY A 74 14.48 7.87 9.47
C GLY A 74 14.40 8.15 7.98
N ALA A 75 15.56 8.40 7.39
CA ALA A 75 15.71 8.63 5.95
C ALA A 75 15.65 7.32 5.14
N ASN A 76 15.49 7.47 3.83
CA ASN A 76 15.53 6.41 2.83
C ASN A 76 14.45 5.34 3.06
N ALA A 77 13.25 5.79 3.38
CA ALA A 77 12.11 4.95 3.68
C ALA A 77 10.79 5.57 3.16
N ILE A 78 9.81 4.72 2.93
CA ILE A 78 8.42 5.11 2.76
C ILE A 78 7.84 5.29 4.15
N THR A 79 7.27 6.46 4.44
CA THR A 79 6.98 6.86 5.83
C THR A 79 5.51 7.09 6.14
N ARG A 80 4.67 7.32 5.12
CA ARG A 80 3.24 7.60 5.32
C ARG A 80 2.43 7.18 4.10
N ILE A 81 1.18 6.79 4.36
CA ILE A 81 0.21 6.40 3.33
C ILE A 81 -1.01 7.32 3.43
N GLY A 82 -1.36 7.97 2.33
CA GLY A 82 -2.61 8.70 2.17
C GLY A 82 -3.75 7.77 1.80
N LEU A 83 -4.85 7.80 2.54
CA LEU A 83 -6.08 7.08 2.26
C LEU A 83 -7.13 8.08 1.75
N LEU A 84 -7.66 7.83 0.57
CA LEU A 84 -8.55 8.76 -0.11
C LEU A 84 -9.98 8.63 0.39
N VAL A 85 -10.61 9.77 0.69
CA VAL A 85 -12.02 9.88 1.10
C VAL A 85 -12.72 10.95 0.26
N SER A 86 -14.04 10.86 0.15
CA SER A 86 -14.83 11.61 -0.83
C SER A 86 -15.03 13.11 -0.49
N SER A 87 -14.93 13.51 0.78
CA SER A 87 -15.32 14.87 1.20
C SER A 87 -14.73 15.27 2.56
N GLU A 88 -14.81 16.55 2.88
CA GLU A 88 -14.46 17.06 4.22
C GLU A 88 -15.41 16.52 5.30
N ASP A 89 -16.70 16.28 4.98
CA ASP A 89 -17.62 15.61 5.91
C ASP A 89 -17.14 14.19 6.27
N SER A 90 -16.46 13.52 5.35
CA SER A 90 -15.83 12.24 5.63
C SER A 90 -14.68 12.37 6.62
N LEU A 91 -13.91 13.47 6.62
CA LEU A 91 -12.87 13.70 7.63
C LEU A 91 -13.48 13.91 9.03
N VAL A 92 -14.63 14.60 9.12
CA VAL A 92 -15.34 14.75 10.39
C VAL A 92 -15.83 13.40 10.90
N TYR A 93 -16.48 12.60 10.04
CA TYR A 93 -16.89 11.23 10.37
C TYR A 93 -15.70 10.38 10.85
N TRP A 94 -14.58 10.42 10.13
CA TRP A 94 -13.39 9.64 10.47
C TRP A 94 -12.76 10.08 11.79
N LYS A 95 -12.73 11.38 12.09
CA LYS A 95 -12.23 11.89 13.37
C LYS A 95 -13.04 11.32 14.53
N GLU A 96 -14.39 11.37 14.44
CA GLU A 96 -15.28 10.80 15.46
C GLU A 96 -15.13 9.28 15.58
N ARG A 97 -15.01 8.58 14.45
CA ARG A 97 -14.82 7.14 14.41
C ARG A 97 -13.49 6.70 15.03
N LEU A 98 -12.40 7.36 14.68
CA LEU A 98 -11.07 7.09 15.25
C LEU A 98 -11.08 7.33 16.78
N ALA A 99 -11.68 8.43 17.23
CA ALA A 99 -11.85 8.70 18.66
C ALA A 99 -12.67 7.61 19.38
N LYS A 100 -13.78 7.16 18.78
CA LYS A 100 -14.62 6.07 19.32
C LYS A 100 -13.83 4.76 19.48
N HIS A 101 -12.93 4.47 18.57
CA HIS A 101 -12.07 3.27 18.60
C HIS A 101 -10.74 3.49 19.32
N HIS A 102 -10.57 4.62 20.02
CA HIS A 102 -9.35 4.98 20.75
C HIS A 102 -8.08 4.99 19.90
N VAL A 103 -8.20 5.27 18.60
CA VAL A 103 -7.08 5.39 17.69
C VAL A 103 -6.41 6.75 17.86
N LYS A 104 -5.09 6.77 17.94
CA LYS A 104 -4.31 8.00 18.01
C LYS A 104 -4.47 8.80 16.71
N HIS A 105 -5.02 10.00 16.77
CA HIS A 105 -5.23 10.89 15.62
C HIS A 105 -4.98 12.35 15.97
N GLY A 106 -4.76 13.17 14.94
CA GLY A 106 -4.62 14.63 15.06
C GLY A 106 -5.95 15.37 14.85
N GLU A 107 -5.83 16.68 14.61
CA GLU A 107 -6.92 17.53 14.16
C GLU A 107 -6.99 17.53 12.61
N ILE A 108 -8.13 17.94 12.06
CA ILE A 108 -8.26 18.18 10.63
C ILE A 108 -7.33 19.35 10.25
N THR A 109 -6.51 19.12 9.24
CA THR A 109 -5.45 20.03 8.79
C THR A 109 -5.30 19.95 7.28
N THR A 110 -4.14 20.38 6.76
CA THR A 110 -3.80 20.26 5.33
C THR A 110 -2.55 19.41 5.16
N TYR A 111 -2.57 18.49 4.19
CA TYR A 111 -1.41 17.72 3.76
C TYR A 111 -1.45 17.49 2.25
N ALA A 112 -0.30 17.61 1.57
CA ALA A 112 -0.22 17.50 0.11
C ALA A 112 -1.26 18.39 -0.63
N ASN A 113 -1.45 19.62 -0.12
CA ASN A 113 -2.42 20.61 -0.62
C ASN A 113 -3.90 20.21 -0.56
N ARG A 114 -4.26 19.25 0.32
CA ARG A 114 -5.64 18.78 0.53
C ARG A 114 -6.03 18.81 1.98
N PRO A 115 -7.33 18.95 2.31
CA PRO A 115 -7.83 18.69 3.65
C PRO A 115 -7.46 17.28 4.10
N ALA A 116 -6.99 17.13 5.33
CA ALA A 116 -6.34 15.92 5.82
C ALA A 116 -6.59 15.65 7.29
N LEU A 117 -6.55 14.37 7.68
CA LEU A 117 -6.59 13.93 9.07
C LEU A 117 -5.52 12.85 9.30
N HIS A 118 -4.50 13.16 10.09
CA HIS A 118 -3.42 12.24 10.42
C HIS A 118 -3.81 11.28 11.55
N PHE A 119 -3.39 10.03 11.45
CA PHE A 119 -3.57 9.01 12.49
C PHE A 119 -2.51 7.91 12.39
N GLU A 120 -2.50 7.01 13.35
CA GLU A 120 -1.57 5.87 13.41
C GLU A 120 -2.36 4.58 13.66
N ASP A 121 -1.89 3.48 13.08
CA ASP A 121 -2.41 2.16 13.46
C ASP A 121 -1.76 1.66 14.77
N ASP A 122 -2.14 0.46 15.20
CA ASP A 122 -1.65 -0.16 16.45
C ASP A 122 -0.14 -0.46 16.47
N ASP A 123 0.49 -0.55 15.31
CA ASP A 123 1.94 -0.74 15.15
C ASP A 123 2.69 0.59 14.99
N GLY A 124 1.98 1.72 14.94
CA GLY A 124 2.53 3.05 14.75
C GLY A 124 2.80 3.39 13.28
N LEU A 125 2.17 2.68 12.34
CA LEU A 125 2.20 3.05 10.93
C LEU A 125 1.51 4.40 10.74
N GLN A 126 2.20 5.32 10.06
CA GLN A 126 1.69 6.66 9.80
C GLN A 126 0.70 6.66 8.64
N LEU A 127 -0.51 7.05 8.91
CA LEU A 127 -1.60 7.13 7.96
C LEU A 127 -2.17 8.56 7.92
N VAL A 128 -2.76 8.93 6.79
CA VAL A 128 -3.48 10.20 6.67
C VAL A 128 -4.69 10.02 5.76
N PHE A 129 -5.87 10.41 6.23
CA PHE A 129 -7.01 10.58 5.32
C PHE A 129 -6.83 11.85 4.52
N LEU A 130 -7.11 11.79 3.23
CA LEU A 130 -7.02 12.91 2.29
C LEU A 130 -8.32 13.02 1.52
N VAL A 131 -8.86 14.24 1.45
CA VAL A 131 -9.99 14.50 0.57
C VAL A 131 -9.48 14.51 -0.87
N GLU A 132 -9.99 13.60 -1.67
CA GLU A 132 -9.84 13.67 -3.12
C GLU A 132 -11.09 14.28 -3.71
N SER A 133 -10.90 15.08 -4.76
CA SER A 133 -12.02 15.71 -5.44
C SER A 133 -13.01 14.66 -5.94
N GLU A 134 -14.26 14.98 -5.90
CA GLU A 134 -15.52 14.39 -6.37
C GLU A 134 -15.51 13.13 -7.26
N LYS A 135 -14.35 12.63 -7.68
CA LYS A 135 -14.22 11.46 -8.55
C LYS A 135 -13.52 10.33 -7.82
N PRO A 136 -14.24 9.26 -7.44
CA PRO A 136 -13.61 8.05 -6.93
C PRO A 136 -12.68 7.46 -7.99
N LEU A 137 -11.74 6.60 -7.55
CA LEU A 137 -10.97 5.76 -8.48
C LEU A 137 -11.94 5.12 -9.49
N PRO A 138 -11.63 5.15 -10.80
CA PRO A 138 -12.59 4.71 -11.84
C PRO A 138 -13.06 3.27 -11.68
N HIS A 139 -12.32 2.44 -10.96
CA HIS A 139 -12.60 1.02 -10.73
C HIS A 139 -12.83 0.68 -9.25
N TRP A 140 -12.90 1.67 -8.36
CA TRP A 140 -13.23 1.44 -6.95
C TRP A 140 -14.65 0.87 -6.80
N GLN A 141 -14.77 -0.19 -5.99
CA GLN A 141 -16.00 -0.89 -5.73
C GLN A 141 -16.29 -0.86 -4.22
N PRO A 142 -17.35 -0.18 -3.78
CA PRO A 142 -17.70 -0.14 -2.36
C PRO A 142 -18.07 -1.55 -1.86
N TRP A 143 -17.74 -1.82 -0.60
CA TRP A 143 -18.11 -3.05 0.07
C TRP A 143 -19.36 -2.80 0.95
N ASP A 144 -20.48 -3.42 0.60
CA ASP A 144 -21.77 -3.17 1.26
C ASP A 144 -21.83 -3.72 2.71
N GLU A 145 -20.99 -4.73 3.04
CA GLU A 145 -20.88 -5.27 4.41
C GLU A 145 -19.89 -4.49 5.29
N SER A 146 -19.30 -3.42 4.79
CA SER A 146 -18.40 -2.57 5.57
C SER A 146 -19.12 -1.95 6.77
N PRO A 147 -18.48 -1.90 7.96
CA PRO A 147 -19.02 -1.16 9.11
C PRO A 147 -18.94 0.36 8.91
N VAL A 148 -18.41 0.83 7.80
CA VAL A 148 -18.31 2.24 7.41
C VAL A 148 -19.34 2.55 6.34
N PRO A 149 -20.20 3.57 6.53
CA PRO A 149 -21.18 3.98 5.52
C PRO A 149 -20.51 4.29 4.18
N LYS A 150 -21.15 3.88 3.09
CA LYS A 150 -20.60 3.94 1.73
C LYS A 150 -19.99 5.30 1.35
N GLN A 151 -20.65 6.40 1.75
CA GLN A 151 -20.18 7.76 1.44
C GLN A 151 -18.89 8.14 2.18
N HIS A 152 -18.48 7.40 3.20
CA HIS A 152 -17.29 7.64 3.99
C HIS A 152 -16.21 6.55 3.80
N GLN A 153 -16.49 5.51 3.00
CA GLN A 153 -15.52 4.44 2.75
C GLN A 153 -14.26 4.97 2.09
N ILE A 154 -13.15 4.32 2.40
CA ILE A 154 -11.84 4.56 1.79
C ILE A 154 -11.91 4.13 0.32
N GLN A 155 -11.61 5.05 -0.58
CA GLN A 155 -11.72 4.86 -2.04
C GLN A 155 -10.41 4.38 -2.69
N GLY A 156 -9.41 4.06 -1.90
CA GLY A 156 -8.08 3.65 -2.30
C GLY A 156 -7.00 4.41 -1.56
N PHE A 157 -5.75 4.23 -1.94
CA PHE A 157 -4.66 5.01 -1.38
C PHE A 157 -4.04 5.96 -2.42
N GLY A 158 -3.66 7.14 -1.95
CA GLY A 158 -3.14 8.24 -2.76
C GLY A 158 -1.73 8.59 -2.40
N ALA A 159 -1.50 9.82 -1.96
CA ALA A 159 -0.17 10.33 -1.64
C ALA A 159 0.65 9.40 -0.74
N VAL A 160 1.73 8.85 -1.28
CA VAL A 160 2.71 8.05 -0.54
C VAL A 160 3.92 8.91 -0.24
N GLU A 161 4.22 9.13 1.05
CA GLU A 161 5.38 9.92 1.47
C GLU A 161 6.64 9.06 1.50
N ILE A 162 7.71 9.56 0.87
CA ILE A 162 9.02 8.90 0.83
C ILE A 162 10.08 9.91 1.31
N ASN A 163 10.68 9.62 2.46
CA ASN A 163 11.75 10.43 3.04
C ASN A 163 13.10 9.95 2.53
N VAL A 164 13.86 10.80 1.85
CA VAL A 164 15.16 10.45 1.26
C VAL A 164 16.20 11.54 1.47
N ARG A 165 17.49 11.16 1.46
CA ARG A 165 18.58 12.13 1.48
C ARG A 165 18.85 12.73 0.12
N ARG A 166 18.65 11.96 -0.95
CA ARG A 166 18.97 12.38 -2.34
C ARG A 166 17.67 12.57 -3.12
N VAL A 167 16.92 13.64 -2.79
CA VAL A 167 15.62 13.98 -3.38
C VAL A 167 15.68 13.92 -4.91
N ASN A 168 16.66 14.61 -5.52
CA ASN A 168 16.78 14.67 -6.99
C ASN A 168 17.01 13.29 -7.64
N LYS A 169 17.58 12.31 -6.93
CA LYS A 169 17.76 10.96 -7.50
C LYS A 169 16.44 10.24 -7.64
N LEU A 170 15.55 10.36 -6.63
CA LEU A 170 14.24 9.75 -6.69
C LEU A 170 13.30 10.51 -7.63
N THR A 171 13.27 11.86 -7.56
CA THR A 171 12.42 12.65 -8.45
C THR A 171 12.79 12.46 -9.92
N ASN A 172 14.10 12.43 -10.27
CA ASN A 172 14.54 12.16 -11.64
C ASN A 172 14.16 10.73 -12.10
N LEU A 173 14.24 9.73 -11.21
CA LEU A 173 13.75 8.39 -11.54
C LEU A 173 12.27 8.42 -11.89
N LEU A 174 11.45 9.07 -11.05
CA LEU A 174 10.00 9.15 -11.26
C LEU A 174 9.64 9.93 -12.54
N THR A 175 10.28 11.06 -12.79
CA THR A 175 9.95 11.91 -13.95
C THR A 175 10.52 11.38 -15.26
N GLU A 176 11.80 10.98 -15.28
CA GLU A 176 12.48 10.61 -16.52
C GLU A 176 12.27 9.15 -16.92
N LEU A 177 12.07 8.23 -15.96
CA LEU A 177 11.82 6.82 -16.25
C LEU A 177 10.32 6.53 -16.29
N PHE A 178 9.59 6.87 -15.23
CA PHE A 178 8.17 6.53 -15.08
C PHE A 178 7.20 7.62 -15.57
N HIS A 179 7.74 8.75 -16.06
CA HIS A 179 6.98 9.86 -16.66
C HIS A 179 5.99 10.56 -15.70
N TYR A 180 6.26 10.48 -14.38
CA TYR A 180 5.50 11.25 -13.41
C TYR A 180 5.62 12.76 -13.68
N LYS A 181 4.59 13.50 -13.35
CA LYS A 181 4.56 14.96 -13.43
C LYS A 181 4.85 15.56 -12.06
N GLU A 182 5.81 16.46 -11.99
CA GLU A 182 6.00 17.29 -10.83
C GLU A 182 4.89 18.37 -10.82
N VAL A 183 4.04 18.34 -9.78
CA VAL A 183 2.90 19.25 -9.65
C VAL A 183 3.11 20.31 -8.59
N PHE A 184 4.05 20.11 -7.68
CA PHE A 184 4.37 21.04 -6.62
C PHE A 184 5.79 20.81 -6.10
N ARG A 185 6.49 21.91 -5.73
CA ARG A 185 7.83 21.85 -5.12
C ARG A 185 8.01 22.96 -4.08
N THR A 186 8.60 22.58 -2.96
CA THR A 186 9.19 23.49 -1.96
C THR A 186 10.66 23.11 -1.73
N ASP A 187 11.31 23.80 -0.80
CA ASP A 187 12.68 23.44 -0.41
C ASP A 187 12.75 22.04 0.23
N ASP A 188 11.68 21.61 0.93
CA ASP A 188 11.65 20.38 1.71
C ASP A 188 10.90 19.22 1.05
N ALA A 189 10.04 19.48 0.04
CA ALA A 189 9.15 18.48 -0.52
C ALA A 189 8.88 18.67 -2.02
N VAL A 190 8.72 17.55 -2.71
CA VAL A 190 8.27 17.52 -4.12
C VAL A 190 7.08 16.59 -4.22
N ILE A 191 5.99 17.06 -4.83
CA ILE A 191 4.81 16.25 -5.12
C ILE A 191 4.82 15.88 -6.59
N LEU A 192 4.74 14.58 -6.87
CA LEU A 192 4.72 14.02 -8.21
C LEU A 192 3.47 13.15 -8.38
N GLN A 193 2.85 13.21 -9.55
CA GLN A 193 1.66 12.43 -9.91
C GLN A 193 1.93 11.59 -11.15
N SER A 194 1.46 10.34 -11.16
CA SER A 194 1.55 9.47 -12.34
C SER A 194 0.60 9.93 -13.45
N ILE A 195 -0.57 10.44 -13.06
CA ILE A 195 -1.55 11.12 -13.92
C ILE A 195 -1.80 12.49 -13.29
N GLU A 196 -1.55 13.54 -14.04
CA GLU A 196 -1.71 14.91 -13.56
C GLU A 196 -3.15 15.19 -13.13
N GLY A 197 -3.30 15.72 -11.93
CA GLY A 197 -4.60 16.02 -11.31
C GLY A 197 -5.21 14.84 -10.52
N GLU A 198 -4.57 13.68 -10.47
CA GLU A 198 -5.09 12.49 -9.79
C GLU A 198 -4.21 12.06 -8.60
N ALA A 199 -4.81 11.92 -7.41
CA ALA A 199 -4.09 11.60 -6.18
C ALA A 199 -3.70 10.13 -6.04
N PHE A 200 -4.35 9.20 -6.70
CA PHE A 200 -4.11 7.75 -6.52
C PHE A 200 -2.80 7.22 -7.15
N GLY A 201 -2.01 8.08 -7.74
CA GLY A 201 -0.63 7.80 -8.19
C GLY A 201 0.35 8.82 -7.65
N GLU A 202 0.00 9.52 -6.56
CA GLU A 202 0.80 10.62 -6.04
C GLU A 202 1.89 10.15 -5.09
N ILE A 203 3.08 10.72 -5.25
CA ILE A 203 4.24 10.49 -4.38
C ILE A 203 4.71 11.83 -3.83
N VAL A 204 4.85 11.92 -2.51
CA VAL A 204 5.43 13.06 -1.81
C VAL A 204 6.86 12.72 -1.41
N VAL A 205 7.83 13.26 -2.13
CA VAL A 205 9.26 13.05 -1.82
C VAL A 205 9.71 14.16 -0.89
N LYS A 206 10.22 13.80 0.30
CA LYS A 206 10.73 14.75 1.30
C LYS A 206 12.21 14.59 1.56
N LEU A 207 12.90 15.71 1.76
CA LEU A 207 14.27 15.71 2.26
C LEU A 207 14.28 15.28 3.73
N HIS A 208 15.15 14.32 4.05
CA HIS A 208 15.42 13.90 5.43
C HIS A 208 16.90 13.55 5.57
N GLU A 209 17.66 14.39 6.29
CA GLU A 209 19.10 14.25 6.43
C GLU A 209 19.54 13.33 7.60
N GLY A 210 18.58 12.85 8.40
CA GLY A 210 18.82 11.98 9.55
C GLY A 210 19.35 10.58 9.20
N PRO A 211 19.55 9.70 10.20
CA PRO A 211 19.95 8.32 9.98
C PRO A 211 18.92 7.56 9.14
N ASN A 212 19.33 6.44 8.51
CA ASN A 212 18.39 5.56 7.82
C ASN A 212 17.33 5.05 8.78
N GLU A 213 16.11 4.87 8.28
CA GLU A 213 15.10 4.11 9.00
C GLU A 213 15.63 2.72 9.34
N ARG A 214 15.35 2.26 10.55
CA ARG A 214 15.49 0.86 10.92
C ARG A 214 14.10 0.26 10.98
N PRO A 215 13.75 -0.58 9.99
CA PRO A 215 12.40 -1.12 9.86
C PRO A 215 12.03 -2.04 11.01
N GLY A 216 10.76 -2.07 11.32
CA GLY A 216 10.14 -2.89 12.35
C GLY A 216 8.63 -2.94 12.14
N ARG A 217 7.86 -3.23 13.20
CA ARG A 217 6.40 -3.15 13.14
C ARG A 217 5.96 -1.72 12.77
N GLY A 218 4.97 -1.61 11.89
CA GLY A 218 4.49 -0.32 11.38
C GLY A 218 5.43 0.33 10.36
N SER A 219 6.45 -0.37 9.84
CA SER A 219 7.22 0.11 8.68
C SER A 219 6.59 -0.32 7.36
N ILE A 220 6.90 0.44 6.32
CA ILE A 220 6.47 0.15 4.95
C ILE A 220 7.63 -0.54 4.23
N HIS A 221 7.37 -1.74 3.71
CA HIS A 221 8.37 -2.57 3.04
C HIS A 221 8.62 -2.10 1.61
N HIS A 222 7.56 -1.88 0.84
CA HIS A 222 7.64 -1.39 -0.54
C HIS A 222 6.34 -0.76 -1.01
N LEU A 223 6.46 0.08 -2.03
CA LEU A 223 5.36 0.59 -2.84
C LEU A 223 5.37 -0.15 -4.18
N ALA A 224 4.23 -0.71 -4.56
CA ALA A 224 4.01 -1.26 -5.89
C ALA A 224 3.31 -0.23 -6.79
N ILE A 225 3.97 0.15 -7.89
CA ILE A 225 3.38 0.93 -8.96
C ILE A 225 2.70 -0.01 -9.96
N ARG A 226 1.59 0.45 -10.55
CA ARG A 226 0.68 -0.36 -11.35
C ARG A 226 1.11 -0.44 -12.81
N VAL A 227 0.98 -1.63 -13.39
CA VAL A 227 0.97 -1.84 -14.85
C VAL A 227 -0.19 -2.78 -15.21
N ARG A 228 -0.72 -2.69 -16.43
CA ARG A 228 -1.94 -3.42 -16.78
C ARG A 228 -1.74 -4.92 -16.98
N ASN A 229 -0.58 -5.29 -17.54
CA ASN A 229 -0.33 -6.67 -17.96
C ASN A 229 1.18 -6.99 -18.00
N GLU A 230 1.50 -8.25 -18.34
CA GLU A 230 2.88 -8.72 -18.39
C GLU A 230 3.71 -8.05 -19.50
N GLU A 231 3.09 -7.63 -20.62
CA GLU A 231 3.80 -6.92 -21.68
C GLU A 231 4.35 -5.58 -21.18
N GLU A 232 3.50 -4.80 -20.49
CA GLU A 232 3.93 -3.56 -19.82
C GLU A 232 5.00 -3.83 -18.75
N LEU A 233 4.84 -4.91 -17.97
CA LEU A 233 5.80 -5.29 -16.95
C LEU A 233 7.19 -5.61 -17.56
N ARG A 234 7.22 -6.35 -18.67
CA ARG A 234 8.46 -6.64 -19.43
C ARG A 234 9.13 -5.36 -19.93
N TYR A 235 8.34 -4.46 -20.50
CA TYR A 235 8.80 -3.17 -20.96
C TYR A 235 9.47 -2.38 -19.81
N TRP A 236 8.78 -2.22 -18.68
CA TRP A 236 9.32 -1.44 -17.57
C TRP A 236 10.52 -2.10 -16.90
N ASN A 237 10.54 -3.43 -16.79
CA ASN A 237 11.73 -4.16 -16.33
C ASN A 237 12.96 -3.86 -17.22
N GLU A 238 12.78 -3.83 -18.53
CA GLU A 238 13.84 -3.47 -19.46
C GLU A 238 14.31 -2.02 -19.28
N GLN A 239 13.37 -1.06 -19.11
CA GLN A 239 13.72 0.33 -18.88
C GLN A 239 14.48 0.53 -17.56
N VAL A 240 14.04 -0.11 -16.47
CA VAL A 240 14.73 -0.12 -15.16
C VAL A 240 16.18 -0.61 -15.31
N ARG A 241 16.37 -1.73 -16.02
CA ARG A 241 17.72 -2.30 -16.26
C ARG A 241 18.58 -1.42 -17.15
N LYS A 242 18.01 -0.79 -18.20
CA LYS A 242 18.73 0.18 -19.05
C LYS A 242 19.23 1.40 -18.28
N ARG A 243 18.54 1.78 -17.20
CA ARG A 243 18.97 2.84 -16.27
C ARG A 243 20.04 2.38 -15.26
N GLY A 244 20.49 1.12 -15.34
CA GLY A 244 21.53 0.56 -14.48
C GLY A 244 21.06 0.03 -13.13
N PHE A 245 19.75 -0.07 -12.89
CA PHE A 245 19.24 -0.69 -11.67
C PHE A 245 19.23 -2.22 -11.77
N ILE A 246 19.57 -2.88 -10.67
CA ILE A 246 19.44 -4.33 -10.53
C ILE A 246 17.99 -4.66 -10.18
N SER A 247 17.33 -5.42 -11.03
CA SER A 247 15.97 -5.91 -10.80
C SER A 247 15.97 -7.42 -10.57
N THR A 248 14.93 -7.91 -9.90
CA THR A 248 14.70 -9.36 -9.72
C THR A 248 14.41 -10.10 -11.03
N GLY A 249 14.09 -9.36 -12.10
CA GLY A 249 13.35 -9.93 -13.22
C GLY A 249 11.90 -10.12 -12.85
N ILE A 250 11.12 -10.77 -13.72
CA ILE A 250 9.70 -11.04 -13.47
C ILE A 250 9.59 -12.20 -12.48
N VAL A 251 8.86 -11.95 -11.38
CA VAL A 251 8.54 -12.91 -10.33
C VAL A 251 7.03 -13.16 -10.34
N GLU A 252 6.64 -14.44 -10.37
CA GLU A 252 5.24 -14.85 -10.22
C GLU A 252 4.82 -14.74 -8.76
N ARG A 253 3.79 -13.94 -8.47
CA ARG A 253 3.24 -13.75 -7.12
C ARG A 253 1.84 -14.32 -6.95
N HIS A 254 1.43 -15.21 -7.86
CA HIS A 254 0.15 -15.89 -7.89
C HIS A 254 -1.02 -14.97 -8.26
N PHE A 255 -1.24 -13.88 -7.55
CA PHE A 255 -2.32 -12.91 -7.79
C PHE A 255 -1.93 -11.80 -8.78
N PHE A 256 -0.66 -11.62 -9.01
CA PHE A 256 -0.05 -10.66 -9.94
C PHE A 256 1.39 -11.09 -10.26
N LYS A 257 1.98 -10.49 -11.26
CA LYS A 257 3.40 -10.63 -11.59
C LYS A 257 4.14 -9.36 -11.23
N SER A 258 5.36 -9.50 -10.75
CA SER A 258 6.10 -8.38 -10.16
C SER A 258 7.54 -8.30 -10.63
N VAL A 259 8.06 -7.10 -10.63
CA VAL A 259 9.49 -6.80 -10.72
C VAL A 259 9.86 -5.90 -9.54
N TYR A 260 10.88 -6.29 -8.78
CA TYR A 260 11.38 -5.50 -7.65
C TYR A 260 12.74 -4.90 -7.98
N PHE A 261 12.98 -3.68 -7.54
CA PHE A 261 14.28 -3.05 -7.56
C PHE A 261 14.42 -2.01 -6.44
N ARG A 262 15.67 -1.69 -6.08
CA ARG A 262 15.93 -0.58 -5.15
C ARG A 262 16.40 0.63 -5.94
N GLU A 263 15.73 1.77 -5.71
CA GLU A 263 16.17 3.03 -6.30
C GLU A 263 17.46 3.56 -5.60
N ALA A 264 17.99 4.67 -6.05
CA ALA A 264 19.31 5.15 -5.65
C ALA A 264 19.48 5.46 -4.14
N ASN A 265 18.39 5.72 -3.38
CA ASN A 265 18.44 5.87 -1.93
C ASN A 265 18.26 4.52 -1.19
N GLY A 266 17.95 3.44 -1.91
CA GLY A 266 17.73 2.12 -1.34
C GLY A 266 16.27 1.78 -1.06
N VAL A 267 15.34 2.69 -1.35
CA VAL A 267 13.90 2.42 -1.19
C VAL A 267 13.46 1.35 -2.19
N MET A 268 12.71 0.36 -1.71
CA MET A 268 12.18 -0.72 -2.54
C MET A 268 10.97 -0.25 -3.33
N ILE A 269 11.03 -0.39 -4.64
CA ILE A 269 9.90 -0.19 -5.56
C ILE A 269 9.59 -1.51 -6.22
N GLU A 270 8.30 -1.82 -6.30
CA GLU A 270 7.75 -2.92 -7.07
C GLU A 270 7.03 -2.36 -8.29
N ILE A 271 6.99 -3.11 -9.37
CA ILE A 271 6.12 -2.89 -10.52
C ILE A 271 5.23 -4.13 -10.59
N ALA A 272 3.90 -3.98 -10.49
CA ALA A 272 2.97 -5.09 -10.40
C ALA A 272 1.86 -5.02 -11.46
N THR A 273 1.47 -6.19 -12.01
CA THR A 273 0.38 -6.30 -12.97
C THR A 273 -0.97 -6.36 -12.30
N ASP A 274 -2.02 -5.87 -12.99
CA ASP A 274 -3.40 -5.99 -12.53
C ASP A 274 -3.90 -7.45 -12.49
N GLU A 275 -3.42 -8.27 -13.41
CA GLU A 275 -3.86 -9.65 -13.62
C GLU A 275 -2.91 -10.67 -12.94
N PRO A 276 -3.49 -11.83 -12.53
CA PRO A 276 -4.87 -12.30 -12.65
C PRO A 276 -5.84 -11.74 -11.59
N GLY A 277 -5.35 -11.13 -10.50
CA GLY A 277 -6.16 -10.58 -9.41
C GLY A 277 -6.61 -11.63 -8.38
N PHE A 278 -7.30 -11.16 -7.34
CA PHE A 278 -7.63 -12.00 -6.17
C PHE A 278 -8.79 -12.97 -6.39
N THR A 279 -9.57 -12.80 -7.45
CA THR A 279 -10.68 -13.72 -7.79
C THR A 279 -10.24 -14.97 -8.54
N LEU A 280 -8.92 -15.19 -8.68
CA LEU A 280 -8.35 -16.39 -9.30
C LEU A 280 -8.78 -17.68 -8.60
N ASP A 281 -8.78 -17.69 -7.26
CA ASP A 281 -8.99 -18.88 -6.42
C ASP A 281 -10.30 -18.87 -5.63
N GLU A 282 -10.93 -17.71 -5.50
CA GLU A 282 -12.13 -17.50 -4.71
C GLU A 282 -13.12 -16.64 -5.49
N SER A 283 -14.41 -16.94 -5.34
CA SER A 283 -15.45 -16.03 -5.85
C SER A 283 -15.47 -14.72 -5.07
N VAL A 284 -16.06 -13.67 -5.64
CA VAL A 284 -16.21 -12.38 -4.94
C VAL A 284 -16.85 -12.56 -3.58
N ASP A 285 -17.87 -13.41 -3.45
CA ASP A 285 -18.60 -13.61 -2.19
C ASP A 285 -17.74 -14.24 -1.08
N THR A 286 -16.72 -15.02 -1.46
CA THR A 286 -15.88 -15.79 -0.53
C THR A 286 -14.46 -15.24 -0.35
N LEU A 287 -14.13 -14.12 -1.01
CA LEU A 287 -12.79 -13.51 -0.90
C LEU A 287 -12.38 -13.32 0.56
N GLY A 288 -11.15 -13.77 0.88
CA GLY A 288 -10.53 -13.60 2.20
C GLY A 288 -11.14 -14.45 3.31
N SER A 289 -11.96 -15.48 3.00
CA SER A 289 -12.58 -16.35 3.99
C SER A 289 -11.69 -17.51 4.45
N LYS A 290 -10.70 -17.90 3.65
CA LYS A 290 -9.80 -19.03 3.93
C LYS A 290 -8.36 -18.74 3.54
N LEU A 291 -7.44 -19.56 4.06
CA LEU A 291 -6.04 -19.52 3.65
C LEU A 291 -5.91 -20.05 2.21
N VAL A 292 -5.41 -19.22 1.32
CA VAL A 292 -5.05 -19.56 -0.04
C VAL A 292 -3.53 -19.65 -0.17
N LEU A 293 -3.04 -20.76 -0.69
CA LEU A 293 -1.62 -20.99 -0.96
C LEU A 293 -1.40 -21.04 -2.47
N PRO A 294 -0.26 -20.50 -2.96
CA PRO A 294 0.14 -20.74 -4.34
C PRO A 294 0.34 -22.24 -4.60
N PRO A 295 0.15 -22.74 -5.83
CA PRO A 295 0.23 -24.18 -6.14
C PRO A 295 1.51 -24.86 -5.67
N PHE A 296 2.66 -24.18 -5.70
CA PHE A 296 3.94 -24.74 -5.25
C PHE A 296 4.04 -24.92 -3.73
N LEU A 297 3.18 -24.29 -2.93
CA LEU A 297 3.10 -24.45 -1.48
C LEU A 297 1.99 -25.40 -1.03
N GLU A 298 1.06 -25.79 -1.89
CA GLU A 298 -0.07 -26.66 -1.53
C GLU A 298 0.37 -28.01 -0.96
N GLY A 299 1.45 -28.57 -1.45
CA GLY A 299 2.01 -29.81 -0.90
C GLY A 299 2.50 -29.72 0.55
N ARG A 300 2.68 -28.50 1.08
CA ARG A 300 3.10 -28.20 2.45
C ARG A 300 1.99 -27.61 3.31
N ARG A 301 0.75 -27.60 2.85
CA ARG A 301 -0.38 -26.95 3.53
C ARG A 301 -0.49 -27.31 5.01
N ALA A 302 -0.48 -28.61 5.33
CA ALA A 302 -0.61 -29.07 6.72
C ALA A 302 0.53 -28.58 7.63
N GLU A 303 1.77 -28.54 7.11
CA GLU A 303 2.93 -27.99 7.81
C GLU A 303 2.77 -26.48 8.04
N ILE A 304 2.36 -25.75 6.99
CA ILE A 304 2.18 -24.28 7.04
C ILE A 304 1.09 -23.94 8.04
N GLU A 305 -0.09 -24.56 7.93
CA GLU A 305 -1.22 -24.30 8.84
C GLU A 305 -0.90 -24.62 10.31
N ALA A 306 -0.09 -25.65 10.57
CA ALA A 306 0.32 -26.00 11.93
C ALA A 306 1.24 -24.94 12.59
N ASN A 307 1.93 -24.13 11.80
CA ASN A 307 2.85 -23.09 12.27
C ASN A 307 2.18 -21.70 12.37
N LEU A 308 1.03 -21.53 11.75
CA LEU A 308 0.32 -20.25 11.75
C LEU A 308 -0.65 -20.15 12.93
N LYS A 309 -0.72 -18.98 13.56
CA LYS A 309 -1.72 -18.71 14.59
C LYS A 309 -3.10 -18.51 13.94
N PRO A 310 -4.20 -19.02 14.52
CA PRO A 310 -5.54 -18.76 13.99
C PRO A 310 -5.84 -17.26 13.93
N ILE A 311 -6.38 -16.81 12.79
CA ILE A 311 -6.92 -15.46 12.65
C ILE A 311 -8.31 -15.44 13.30
N LYS A 312 -8.54 -14.42 14.13
CA LYS A 312 -9.84 -14.19 14.78
C LYS A 312 -10.62 -13.18 13.94
N ASP A 313 -11.87 -13.47 13.68
CA ASP A 313 -12.79 -12.60 12.93
C ASP A 313 -13.70 -11.76 13.84
N GLU A 314 -13.48 -11.84 15.18
CA GLU A 314 -14.24 -11.11 16.21
C GLU A 314 -13.69 -9.71 16.48
#